data_ea54ca62ff8bb9bf2dbb8dac1b5002e2
#
_entry.id   ea54ca62ff8bb9bf2dbb8dac1b5002e2
#
_cell.length_a   1.000
_cell.length_b   1.000
_cell.length_c   1.000
_cell.angle_alpha   90.00
_cell.angle_beta   90.00
_cell.angle_gamma   90.00
#
_symmetry.space_group_name_H-M   'P 1'
#
loop_
_entity.id
_entity.type
_entity.pdbx_description
1 polymer ?
#
loop_
_entity_poly.entity_id
_entity_poly.type
_entity_poly.pdbx_seq_one_letter_code
_entity_poly.pdbx_strand_id
1 'polypeptide(L)'
;ASRDKKIWEASIAPYRRYHKYFTSLIKKGVEEGSFVEVDPELASRMIVATAMGLLLQSLLDPKGANWEKVAHGSTSMLVNGLLKDRGN
;
A
#
# COMPACT_ATOMS: atom_id res chain seq x y z
N ALA A 1 9.73 15.01 -24.55
CA ALA A 1 8.72 15.34 -25.54
C ALA A 1 7.31 15.06 -25.00
N SER A 2 6.29 15.68 -25.60
CA SER A 2 4.91 15.55 -25.14
C SER A 2 4.39 14.11 -25.17
N ARG A 3 4.89 13.32 -26.11
CA ARG A 3 4.52 11.90 -26.22
C ARG A 3 5.00 11.10 -25.01
N ASP A 4 6.23 11.31 -24.60
CA ASP A 4 6.81 10.64 -23.44
C ASP A 4 6.10 11.06 -22.15
N LYS A 5 5.73 12.33 -22.07
CA LYS A 5 4.98 12.86 -20.94
C LYS A 5 3.61 12.20 -20.82
N LYS A 6 2.91 12.02 -21.95
CA LYS A 6 1.60 11.34 -21.97
C LYS A 6 1.70 9.89 -21.54
N ILE A 7 2.73 9.18 -21.99
CA ILE A 7 2.98 7.80 -21.59
C ILE A 7 3.26 7.73 -20.08
N TRP A 8 4.08 8.63 -19.58
CA TRP A 8 4.41 8.71 -18.16
C TRP A 8 3.15 8.96 -17.33
N GLU A 9 2.35 9.96 -17.70
CA GLU A 9 1.13 10.30 -16.98
C GLU A 9 0.14 9.13 -16.96
N ALA A 10 -0.02 8.42 -18.09
CA ALA A 10 -0.88 7.25 -18.16
C ALA A 10 -0.37 6.12 -17.27
N SER A 11 0.94 5.97 -17.16
CA SER A 11 1.58 4.92 -16.35
C SER A 11 1.42 5.18 -14.85
N ILE A 12 1.44 6.45 -14.43
CA ILE A 12 1.37 6.76 -13.00
C ILE A 12 -0.07 6.99 -12.51
N ALA A 13 -1.04 7.17 -13.41
CA ALA A 13 -2.43 7.38 -13.02
C ALA A 13 -3.01 6.25 -12.14
N PRO A 14 -2.78 4.95 -12.46
CA PRO A 14 -3.25 3.88 -11.57
C PRO A 14 -2.62 3.96 -10.18
N TYR A 15 -1.32 4.27 -10.10
CA TYR A 15 -0.63 4.44 -8.84
C TYR A 15 -1.28 5.54 -8.00
N ARG A 16 -1.58 6.69 -8.62
CA ARG A 16 -2.24 7.81 -7.93
C ARG A 16 -3.62 7.42 -7.42
N ARG A 17 -4.37 6.64 -8.21
CA ARG A 17 -5.69 6.16 -7.80
C ARG A 17 -5.60 5.23 -6.60
N TYR A 18 -4.66 4.30 -6.59
CA TYR A 18 -4.44 3.39 -5.47
C TYR A 18 -4.05 4.16 -4.21
N HIS A 19 -3.13 5.10 -4.34
CA HIS A 19 -2.71 5.93 -3.21
C HIS A 19 -3.90 6.70 -2.63
N LYS A 20 -4.68 7.32 -3.47
CA LYS A 20 -5.87 8.09 -3.05
C LYS A 20 -6.90 7.17 -2.38
N TYR A 21 -7.13 6.00 -2.96
CA TYR A 21 -8.05 5.01 -2.41
C TYR A 21 -7.64 4.57 -1.01
N PHE A 22 -6.38 4.19 -0.83
CA PHE A 22 -5.90 3.74 0.47
C PHE A 22 -5.85 4.86 1.49
N THR A 23 -5.50 6.07 1.07
CA THR A 23 -5.55 7.24 1.95
C THR A 23 -6.95 7.46 2.51
N SER A 24 -7.96 7.41 1.65
CA SER A 24 -9.36 7.57 2.05
C SER A 24 -9.81 6.45 2.99
N LEU A 25 -9.42 5.23 2.70
CA LEU A 25 -9.78 4.07 3.51
C LEU A 25 -9.19 4.15 4.91
N ILE A 26 -7.91 4.53 5.01
CA ILE A 26 -7.22 4.66 6.29
C ILE A 26 -7.81 5.83 7.09
N LYS A 27 -8.05 6.95 6.42
CA LYS A 27 -8.68 8.12 7.05
C LYS A 27 -10.01 7.74 7.70
N LYS A 28 -10.82 6.98 6.98
CA LYS A 28 -12.10 6.50 7.50
C LYS A 28 -11.91 5.60 8.72
N GLY A 29 -10.95 4.69 8.67
CA GLY A 29 -10.64 3.81 9.79
C GLY A 29 -10.18 4.56 11.03
N VAL A 30 -9.38 5.61 10.85
CA VAL A 30 -8.94 6.47 11.96
C VAL A 30 -10.13 7.23 12.55
N GLU A 31 -10.97 7.82 11.69
CA GLU A 31 -12.15 8.57 12.14
C GLU A 31 -13.15 7.70 12.90
N GLU A 32 -13.30 6.46 12.50
CA GLU A 32 -14.20 5.50 13.14
C GLU A 32 -13.60 4.87 14.40
N GLY A 33 -12.31 5.12 14.67
CA GLY A 33 -11.64 4.56 15.83
C GLY A 33 -11.19 3.11 15.67
N SER A 34 -11.29 2.55 14.46
CA SER A 34 -10.82 1.18 14.17
C SER A 34 -9.31 1.10 14.05
N PHE A 35 -8.70 2.17 13.55
CA PHE A 35 -7.25 2.27 13.40
C PHE A 35 -6.67 3.25 14.41
N VAL A 36 -5.40 3.03 14.75
CA VAL A 36 -4.65 3.99 15.59
C VAL A 36 -4.51 5.32 14.84
N GLU A 37 -4.31 6.40 15.58
CA GLU A 37 -4.11 7.70 14.95
C GLU A 37 -2.78 7.71 14.22
N VAL A 38 -2.86 7.77 12.90
CA VAL A 38 -1.72 7.88 11.99
C VAL A 38 -2.07 8.89 10.92
N ASP A 39 -1.05 9.44 10.29
CA ASP A 39 -1.24 10.22 9.07
C ASP A 39 -1.71 9.28 7.96
N PRO A 40 -2.95 9.43 7.46
CA PRO A 40 -3.48 8.52 6.45
C PRO A 40 -2.68 8.53 5.15
N GLU A 41 -2.14 9.68 4.78
CA GLU A 41 -1.33 9.77 3.57
C GLU A 41 -0.01 9.01 3.72
N LEU A 42 0.66 9.16 4.86
CA LEU A 42 1.90 8.44 5.14
C LEU A 42 1.65 6.93 5.17
N ALA A 43 0.63 6.49 5.89
CA ALA A 43 0.30 5.07 5.99
C ALA A 43 -0.04 4.48 4.62
N SER A 44 -0.77 5.23 3.79
CA SER A 44 -1.09 4.82 2.42
C SER A 44 0.17 4.64 1.58
N ARG A 45 1.13 5.57 1.68
CA ARG A 45 2.38 5.45 0.94
C ARG A 45 3.17 4.22 1.35
N MET A 46 3.17 3.88 2.62
CA MET A 46 3.85 2.68 3.13
C MET A 46 3.21 1.40 2.57
N ILE A 47 1.88 1.36 2.52
CA ILE A 47 1.17 0.20 1.97
C ILE A 47 1.47 0.04 0.48
N VAL A 48 1.37 1.13 -0.27
CA VAL A 48 1.64 1.11 -1.71
C VAL A 48 3.10 0.78 -1.98
N ALA A 49 4.03 1.32 -1.20
CA ALA A 49 5.46 1.03 -1.33
C ALA A 49 5.75 -0.46 -1.09
N THR A 50 5.09 -1.05 -0.10
CA THR A 50 5.24 -2.48 0.19
C THR A 50 4.76 -3.32 -0.99
N ALA A 51 3.58 -3.00 -1.54
CA ALA A 51 3.02 -3.72 -2.67
C ALA A 51 3.93 -3.60 -3.90
N MET A 52 4.39 -2.40 -4.20
CA MET A 52 5.27 -2.16 -5.34
C MET A 52 6.62 -2.84 -5.17
N GLY A 53 7.18 -2.78 -3.96
CA GLY A 53 8.44 -3.44 -3.65
C GLY A 53 8.36 -4.95 -3.78
N LEU A 54 7.29 -5.55 -3.28
CA LEU A 54 7.08 -6.99 -3.41
C LEU A 54 6.90 -7.43 -4.86
N LEU A 55 6.17 -6.63 -5.63
CA LEU A 55 6.01 -6.90 -7.06
C LEU A 55 7.36 -6.89 -7.75
N LEU A 56 8.17 -5.87 -7.50
CA LEU A 56 9.50 -5.77 -8.09
C LEU A 56 10.38 -6.95 -7.69
N GLN A 57 10.39 -7.31 -6.42
CA GLN A 57 11.15 -8.47 -5.94
C GLN A 57 10.72 -9.76 -6.63
N SER A 58 9.42 -9.95 -6.82
CA SER A 58 8.92 -11.15 -7.49
C SER A 58 9.32 -11.23 -8.96
N LEU A 59 9.47 -10.07 -9.60
CA LEU A 59 9.95 -10.00 -10.99
C LEU A 59 11.44 -10.27 -11.08
N LEU A 60 12.21 -9.76 -10.12
CA LEU A 60 13.66 -9.93 -10.09
C LEU A 60 14.09 -11.33 -9.69
N ASP A 61 13.36 -11.94 -8.77
CA ASP A 61 13.71 -13.26 -8.24
C ASP A 61 12.45 -14.10 -8.01
N PRO A 62 11.83 -14.57 -9.11
CA PRO A 62 10.54 -15.26 -9.00
C PRO A 62 10.60 -16.54 -8.16
N LYS A 63 11.76 -17.17 -8.07
CA LYS A 63 11.94 -18.41 -7.30
C LYS A 63 12.48 -18.17 -5.89
N GLY A 64 12.72 -16.91 -5.52
CA GLY A 64 13.34 -16.57 -4.24
C GLY A 64 12.42 -16.75 -3.04
N ALA A 65 11.12 -16.78 -3.25
CA ALA A 65 10.14 -16.94 -2.18
C ALA A 65 8.80 -17.38 -2.77
N ASN A 66 7.90 -17.79 -1.87
CA ASN A 66 6.49 -17.93 -2.23
C ASN A 66 5.86 -16.54 -2.13
N TRP A 67 5.80 -15.83 -3.24
CA TRP A 67 5.41 -14.40 -3.27
C TRP A 67 3.97 -14.15 -2.87
N GLU A 68 3.08 -15.10 -3.14
CA GLU A 68 1.69 -15.01 -2.69
C GLU A 68 1.64 -15.02 -1.15
N LYS A 69 2.39 -15.91 -0.53
CA LYS A 69 2.48 -16.01 0.92
C LYS A 69 3.13 -14.79 1.54
N VAL A 70 4.20 -14.29 0.92
CA VAL A 70 4.89 -13.06 1.36
C VAL A 70 3.93 -11.87 1.30
N ALA A 71 3.20 -11.71 0.20
CA ALA A 71 2.25 -10.61 0.05
C ALA A 71 1.15 -10.68 1.11
N HIS A 72 0.61 -11.87 1.35
CA HIS A 72 -0.42 -12.07 2.36
C HIS A 72 0.10 -11.76 3.76
N GLY A 73 1.27 -12.27 4.11
CA GLY A 73 1.88 -12.02 5.41
C GLY A 73 2.22 -10.57 5.63
N SER A 74 2.74 -9.90 4.61
CA SER A 74 3.08 -8.47 4.66
C SER A 74 1.84 -7.61 4.86
N THR A 75 0.76 -7.93 4.15
CA THR A 75 -0.51 -7.22 4.30
C THR A 75 -1.05 -7.39 5.72
N SER A 76 -0.99 -8.61 6.25
CA SER A 76 -1.42 -8.87 7.62
C SER A 76 -0.63 -8.08 8.65
N MET A 77 0.68 -7.99 8.48
CA MET A 77 1.52 -7.22 9.38
C MET A 77 1.17 -5.73 9.35
N LEU A 78 0.95 -5.18 8.16
CA LEU A 78 0.59 -3.77 8.01
C LEU A 78 -0.78 -3.48 8.64
N VAL A 79 -1.76 -4.32 8.36
CA VAL A 79 -3.12 -4.15 8.91
C VAL A 79 -3.09 -4.27 10.43
N ASN A 80 -2.38 -5.26 10.97
CA ASN A 80 -2.28 -5.45 12.42
C ASN A 80 -1.60 -4.26 13.10
N GLY A 81 -0.63 -3.63 12.42
CA GLY A 81 0.02 -2.43 12.94
C GLY A 81 -0.89 -1.21 12.96
N LEU A 82 -1.93 -1.19 12.12
CA LEU A 82 -2.88 -0.08 12.06
C LEU A 82 -4.06 -0.28 13.02
N LEU A 83 -4.39 -1.53 13.35
CA LEU A 83 -5.54 -1.81 14.20
C LEU A 83 -5.32 -1.27 15.61
N LYS A 84 -6.35 -0.63 16.12
CA LYS A 84 -6.33 -0.11 17.48
C LYS A 84 -6.31 -1.26 18.47
N ASP A 85 -5.50 -1.12 19.53
CA ASP A 85 -5.44 -2.13 20.58
C ASP A 85 -6.81 -2.32 21.22
N ARG A 86 -7.18 -3.60 21.44
CA ARG A 86 -8.50 -3.97 21.90
C ARG A 86 -8.52 -4.39 23.36
N GLY A 87 -8.16 -3.47 24.23
CA GLY A 87 -8.42 -3.69 25.64
C GLY A 87 -7.33 -4.41 26.41
N ASN A 88 -6.14 -4.22 25.98
CA ASN A 88 -5.00 -4.69 26.78
C ASN A 88 -4.43 -3.59 27.63
#